data_f8982da02c5c94f39321fce0ccad5c57
#
_entry.id   f8982da02c5c94f39321fce0ccad5c57
#
_cell.length_a   1.000
_cell.length_b   1.000
_cell.length_c   1.000
_cell.angle_alpha   90.00
_cell.angle_beta   90.00
_cell.angle_gamma   90.00
#
_symmetry.space_group_name_H-M   'P 1'
#
loop_
_entity.id
_entity.type
_entity.pdbx_description
1 polymer ?
#
loop_
_entity_poly.entity_id
_entity_poly.type
_entity_poly.pdbx_seq_one_letter_code
_entity_poly.pdbx_strand_id
1 'polypeptide(L)'
;MAPGLFHLEAQAQRRPEHPALVFHDPETGRGAPLTYAALNDEVNQISQGLRGLGLAPGSRIAALTGTHREALVLYFAAMRLGLWYTPLNMHLKAQEIGQIVEDAGAKALFYRPAYAAQLPPPGSEYREDTATLWARCADLPKRCPEDAQEGAALLFSSGTTGRPKGVITAQPGAPLGTQSALAAARIQAHGLDENTVYLSTAPLYHSAPLRYIDMVLRLGGTAQVLTHFDAETALGILEAEPITHSQWVPTMFVRLLRLPEARREAFRAQAHRYAIHAAAPCPPAVKAAMIDWWGPILYEYYSATEANGQTVIDSPEWLAHRGSVGRPLIGEVSIRDEHGVPCPPGVAGTVFLRGGATFSYLGDPEKTRQAYLEDGFSTVGDLGYLDEEGFLYLTDRRDFTVISGGVNIYPREIEDVLLADPRVADAAVFGLPDEEFGERLHASVELVSGVDPTGMEAALRAHCRAQLAHLKCPKSWLFHEQLPRLATGKLAKHRLRDEVLASLGQTPPQATP
;
A
#
# COMPACT_ATOMS: atom_id res chain seq x y z
N MET A 1 -25.63 7.64 -0.92
CA MET A 1 -25.65 8.97 -0.22
C MET A 1 -26.14 10.03 -1.20
N ALA A 2 -26.88 11.05 -0.74
CA ALA A 2 -27.29 12.13 -1.63
C ALA A 2 -26.08 12.87 -2.21
N PRO A 3 -26.15 13.33 -3.47
CA PRO A 3 -25.09 14.14 -4.06
C PRO A 3 -24.74 15.34 -3.16
N GLY A 4 -23.45 15.62 -2.96
CA GLY A 4 -22.97 16.72 -2.12
C GLY A 4 -22.82 16.43 -0.63
N LEU A 5 -23.05 15.19 -0.16
CA LEU A 5 -22.82 14.81 1.24
C LEU A 5 -21.52 14.01 1.46
N PHE A 6 -20.79 13.68 0.41
CA PHE A 6 -19.56 12.90 0.49
C PHE A 6 -18.34 13.80 0.74
N HIS A 7 -18.34 14.56 1.85
CA HIS A 7 -17.20 15.36 2.27
C HIS A 7 -17.24 15.69 3.76
N LEU A 8 -16.07 15.97 4.35
CA LEU A 8 -15.88 16.19 5.78
C LEU A 8 -16.76 17.32 6.34
N GLU A 9 -16.90 18.44 5.63
CA GLU A 9 -17.72 19.59 6.05
C GLU A 9 -19.17 19.19 6.26
N ALA A 10 -19.76 18.42 5.32
CA ALA A 10 -21.15 17.96 5.45
C ALA A 10 -21.32 17.02 6.65
N GLN A 11 -20.33 16.18 6.95
CA GLN A 11 -20.40 15.30 8.12
C GLN A 11 -20.23 16.08 9.42
N ALA A 12 -19.38 17.10 9.46
CA ALA A 12 -19.26 17.98 10.62
C ALA A 12 -20.56 18.73 10.95
N GLN A 13 -21.34 19.11 9.93
CA GLN A 13 -22.67 19.71 10.10
C GLN A 13 -23.73 18.71 10.60
N ARG A 14 -23.68 17.47 10.09
CA ARG A 14 -24.66 16.42 10.43
C ARG A 14 -24.39 15.74 11.77
N ARG A 15 -23.12 15.56 12.13
CA ARG A 15 -22.66 14.75 13.27
C ARG A 15 -21.51 15.44 14.03
N PRO A 16 -21.65 16.70 14.48
CA PRO A 16 -20.56 17.52 15.00
C PRO A 16 -19.80 16.83 16.14
N GLU A 17 -20.52 16.19 17.07
CA GLU A 17 -19.92 15.57 18.26
C GLU A 17 -19.51 14.11 18.06
N HIS A 18 -19.77 13.54 16.88
CA HIS A 18 -19.39 12.15 16.61
C HIS A 18 -17.86 12.05 16.48
N PRO A 19 -17.22 11.01 17.07
CA PRO A 19 -15.80 10.78 16.91
C PRO A 19 -15.44 10.54 15.43
N ALA A 20 -14.57 11.38 14.88
CA ALA A 20 -14.04 11.22 13.53
C ALA A 20 -12.73 10.42 13.56
N LEU A 21 -11.80 10.80 14.45
CA LEU A 21 -10.46 10.22 14.52
C LEU A 21 -10.09 9.87 15.96
N VAL A 22 -9.45 8.70 16.11
CA VAL A 22 -8.76 8.29 17.34
C VAL A 22 -7.40 7.72 16.97
N PHE A 23 -6.33 8.24 17.54
CA PHE A 23 -4.99 7.70 17.36
C PHE A 23 -4.64 6.76 18.49
N HIS A 24 -4.00 5.65 18.15
CA HIS A 24 -3.44 4.69 19.10
C HIS A 24 -1.94 4.60 18.87
N ASP A 25 -1.21 4.78 19.92
CA ASP A 25 0.24 4.66 19.90
C ASP A 25 0.65 3.52 20.85
N PRO A 26 1.45 2.55 20.41
CA PRO A 26 1.84 1.41 21.25
C PRO A 26 2.58 1.79 22.52
N GLU A 27 3.27 2.95 22.54
CA GLU A 27 4.04 3.40 23.69
C GLU A 27 3.20 4.29 24.63
N THR A 28 2.38 5.18 24.08
CA THR A 28 1.62 6.18 24.85
C THR A 28 0.13 5.84 25.02
N GLY A 29 -0.34 4.84 24.32
CA GLY A 29 -1.71 4.34 24.41
C GLY A 29 -2.71 5.08 23.52
N ARG A 30 -3.98 5.02 23.93
CA ARG A 30 -5.11 5.60 23.20
C ARG A 30 -5.18 7.11 23.41
N GLY A 31 -5.14 7.88 22.32
CA GLY A 31 -5.36 9.32 22.32
C GLY A 31 -6.82 9.72 22.55
N ALA A 32 -7.05 10.99 22.85
CA ALA A 32 -8.39 11.54 22.94
C ALA A 32 -9.08 11.54 21.56
N PRO A 33 -10.38 11.19 21.47
CA PRO A 33 -11.13 11.29 20.23
C PRO A 33 -11.20 12.72 19.72
N LEU A 34 -10.97 12.91 18.43
CA LEU A 34 -11.22 14.16 17.72
C LEU A 34 -12.59 14.07 17.05
N THR A 35 -13.51 14.96 17.43
CA THR A 35 -14.87 14.98 16.84
C THR A 35 -14.86 15.54 15.43
N TYR A 36 -15.95 15.30 14.67
CA TYR A 36 -16.11 15.88 13.34
C TYR A 36 -16.05 17.41 13.34
N ALA A 37 -16.69 18.06 14.31
CA ALA A 37 -16.62 19.52 14.46
C ALA A 37 -15.19 19.99 14.66
N ALA A 38 -14.46 19.39 15.61
CA ALA A 38 -13.08 19.78 15.93
C ALA A 38 -12.12 19.52 14.76
N LEU A 39 -12.25 18.35 14.08
CA LEU A 39 -11.44 18.04 12.90
C LEU A 39 -11.72 19.02 11.76
N ASN A 40 -12.99 19.32 11.51
CA ASN A 40 -13.39 20.24 10.45
C ASN A 40 -12.92 21.68 10.71
N ASP A 41 -13.04 22.16 11.94
CA ASP A 41 -12.53 23.46 12.37
C ASP A 41 -11.04 23.60 12.10
N GLU A 42 -10.27 22.58 12.49
CA GLU A 42 -8.82 22.54 12.28
C GLU A 42 -8.47 22.50 10.79
N VAL A 43 -9.16 21.68 10.00
CA VAL A 43 -8.99 21.62 8.53
C VAL A 43 -9.30 22.99 7.90
N ASN A 44 -10.35 23.69 8.36
CA ASN A 44 -10.70 25.02 7.87
C ASN A 44 -9.60 26.04 8.20
N GLN A 45 -9.12 26.08 9.44
CA GLN A 45 -8.05 26.97 9.86
C GLN A 45 -6.75 26.75 9.06
N ILE A 46 -6.34 25.48 8.88
CA ILE A 46 -5.18 25.12 8.06
C ILE A 46 -5.41 25.50 6.59
N SER A 47 -6.61 25.29 6.05
CA SER A 47 -6.95 25.73 4.67
C SER A 47 -6.75 27.24 4.50
N GLN A 48 -7.22 28.05 5.45
CA GLN A 48 -7.00 29.50 5.41
C GLN A 48 -5.50 29.87 5.52
N GLY A 49 -4.75 29.14 6.36
CA GLY A 49 -3.30 29.31 6.49
C GLY A 49 -2.54 28.99 5.20
N LEU A 50 -2.91 27.91 4.50
CA LEU A 50 -2.32 27.55 3.21
C LEU A 50 -2.64 28.58 2.11
N ARG A 51 -3.86 29.11 2.09
CA ARG A 51 -4.22 30.24 1.19
C ARG A 51 -3.39 31.48 1.46
N GLY A 52 -3.13 31.78 2.74
CA GLY A 52 -2.28 32.91 3.16
C GLY A 52 -0.84 32.80 2.66
N LEU A 53 -0.36 31.60 2.33
CA LEU A 53 0.93 31.36 1.67
C LEU A 53 0.88 31.51 0.14
N GLY A 54 -0.25 31.93 -0.43
CA GLY A 54 -0.41 32.08 -1.88
C GLY A 54 -0.57 30.75 -2.63
N LEU A 55 -0.91 29.66 -1.95
CA LEU A 55 -1.18 28.37 -2.57
C LEU A 55 -2.57 28.42 -3.24
N ALA A 56 -2.60 28.55 -4.55
CA ALA A 56 -3.81 28.54 -5.37
C ALA A 56 -4.18 27.10 -5.80
N PRO A 57 -5.44 26.87 -6.25
CA PRO A 57 -5.84 25.58 -6.85
C PRO A 57 -4.81 25.08 -7.88
N GLY A 58 -4.52 23.78 -7.84
CA GLY A 58 -3.47 23.14 -8.65
C GLY A 58 -2.03 23.31 -8.11
N SER A 59 -1.80 24.13 -7.06
CA SER A 59 -0.50 24.17 -6.39
C SER A 59 -0.21 22.81 -5.71
N ARG A 60 1.08 22.47 -5.63
CA ARG A 60 1.54 21.18 -5.08
C ARG A 60 2.19 21.39 -3.73
N ILE A 61 1.82 20.58 -2.75
CA ILE A 61 2.43 20.55 -1.43
C ILE A 61 2.94 19.15 -1.11
N ALA A 62 4.02 19.08 -0.33
CA ALA A 62 4.55 17.84 0.21
C ALA A 62 4.45 17.86 1.75
N ALA A 63 4.27 16.69 2.36
CA ALA A 63 4.10 16.57 3.80
C ALA A 63 4.89 15.38 4.38
N LEU A 64 5.85 15.69 5.25
CA LEU A 64 6.64 14.71 6.02
C LEU A 64 6.09 14.68 7.46
N THR A 65 4.96 14.01 7.64
CA THR A 65 4.18 14.05 8.89
C THR A 65 4.04 12.70 9.60
N GLY A 66 4.44 11.61 8.94
CA GLY A 66 4.25 10.26 9.47
C GLY A 66 2.77 9.90 9.62
N THR A 67 2.47 8.99 10.56
CA THR A 67 1.10 8.52 10.81
C THR A 67 0.51 9.24 12.03
N HIS A 68 0.25 10.54 11.85
CA HIS A 68 -0.26 11.40 12.90
C HIS A 68 -1.38 12.32 12.39
N ARG A 69 -2.04 13.02 13.32
CA ARG A 69 -3.17 13.92 13.03
C ARG A 69 -2.85 14.94 11.94
N GLU A 70 -1.66 15.51 11.97
CA GLU A 70 -1.22 16.55 11.03
C GLU A 70 -1.25 16.05 9.57
N ALA A 71 -0.99 14.75 9.33
CA ALA A 71 -1.07 14.15 7.99
C ALA A 71 -2.48 14.25 7.40
N LEU A 72 -3.50 13.91 8.22
CA LEU A 72 -4.89 13.92 7.77
C LEU A 72 -5.46 15.34 7.68
N VAL A 73 -5.12 16.21 8.62
CA VAL A 73 -5.55 17.63 8.56
C VAL A 73 -4.98 18.33 7.34
N LEU A 74 -3.68 18.18 7.06
CA LEU A 74 -3.05 18.73 5.84
C LEU A 74 -3.64 18.11 4.57
N TYR A 75 -3.90 16.79 4.58
CA TYR A 75 -4.56 16.12 3.47
C TYR A 75 -5.93 16.73 3.17
N PHE A 76 -6.82 16.81 4.16
CA PHE A 76 -8.16 17.37 3.96
C PHE A 76 -8.14 18.87 3.65
N ALA A 77 -7.18 19.63 4.19
CA ALA A 77 -6.99 21.03 3.82
C ALA A 77 -6.56 21.18 2.36
N ALA A 78 -5.64 20.34 1.89
CA ALA A 78 -5.23 20.31 0.49
C ALA A 78 -6.39 19.89 -0.43
N MET A 79 -7.14 18.82 -0.04
CA MET A 79 -8.32 18.39 -0.80
C MET A 79 -9.36 19.51 -0.91
N ARG A 80 -9.59 20.27 0.16
CA ARG A 80 -10.57 21.39 0.21
C ARG A 80 -10.20 22.59 -0.65
N LEU A 81 -8.90 22.77 -0.91
CA LEU A 81 -8.38 23.91 -1.68
C LEU A 81 -8.05 23.58 -3.13
N GLY A 82 -8.35 22.38 -3.61
CA GLY A 82 -7.97 21.97 -4.96
C GLY A 82 -6.45 21.85 -5.13
N LEU A 83 -5.71 21.51 -4.10
CA LEU A 83 -4.25 21.34 -4.18
C LEU A 83 -3.87 19.89 -4.51
N TRP A 84 -2.63 19.71 -4.94
CA TRP A 84 -1.98 18.42 -4.97
C TRP A 84 -1.31 18.15 -3.62
N TYR A 85 -1.59 16.99 -3.04
CA TYR A 85 -0.99 16.54 -1.78
C TYR A 85 -0.05 15.36 -2.01
N THR A 86 1.22 15.50 -1.64
CA THR A 86 2.23 14.45 -1.70
C THR A 86 2.65 14.06 -0.29
N PRO A 87 2.18 12.93 0.26
CA PRO A 87 2.68 12.40 1.52
C PRO A 87 4.06 11.78 1.34
N LEU A 88 4.99 12.11 2.23
CA LEU A 88 6.36 11.62 2.22
C LEU A 88 6.53 10.49 3.25
N ASN A 89 7.24 9.45 2.84
CA ASN A 89 7.60 8.36 3.74
C ASN A 89 8.71 8.83 4.71
N MET A 90 8.44 8.70 6.01
CA MET A 90 9.33 9.13 7.09
C MET A 90 10.61 8.28 7.22
N HIS A 91 10.73 7.18 6.50
CA HIS A 91 11.93 6.32 6.49
C HIS A 91 12.88 6.64 5.32
N LEU A 92 12.55 7.60 4.47
CA LEU A 92 13.40 8.04 3.38
C LEU A 92 14.58 8.86 3.90
N LYS A 93 15.69 8.79 3.18
CA LYS A 93 16.84 9.65 3.42
C LYS A 93 16.61 11.06 2.87
N ALA A 94 17.36 12.04 3.39
CA ALA A 94 17.25 13.44 2.95
C ALA A 94 17.32 13.62 1.43
N GLN A 95 18.22 12.90 0.76
CA GLN A 95 18.37 12.95 -0.70
C GLN A 95 17.12 12.44 -1.42
N GLU A 96 16.52 11.34 -0.98
CA GLU A 96 15.29 10.77 -1.55
C GLU A 96 14.09 11.70 -1.35
N ILE A 97 13.98 12.31 -0.15
CA ILE A 97 12.96 13.33 0.14
C ILE A 97 13.12 14.52 -0.80
N GLY A 98 14.37 15.03 -0.95
CA GLY A 98 14.66 16.14 -1.85
C GLY A 98 14.25 15.86 -3.28
N GLN A 99 14.57 14.67 -3.78
CA GLN A 99 14.22 14.25 -5.12
C GLN A 99 12.70 14.19 -5.34
N ILE A 100 11.94 13.64 -4.37
CA ILE A 100 10.47 13.58 -4.47
C ILE A 100 9.87 15.00 -4.43
N VAL A 101 10.37 15.89 -3.57
CA VAL A 101 9.90 17.28 -3.47
C VAL A 101 10.12 18.02 -4.77
N GLU A 102 11.31 17.84 -5.40
CA GLU A 102 11.67 18.40 -6.69
C GLU A 102 10.82 17.80 -7.82
N ASP A 103 10.75 16.48 -7.93
CA ASP A 103 9.97 15.78 -8.96
C ASP A 103 8.48 16.11 -8.84
N ALA A 104 7.95 16.22 -7.63
CA ALA A 104 6.59 16.69 -7.39
C ALA A 104 6.38 18.16 -7.82
N GLY A 105 7.44 18.95 -7.89
CA GLY A 105 7.33 20.39 -8.08
C GLY A 105 6.57 21.07 -6.92
N ALA A 106 6.83 20.60 -5.70
CA ALA A 106 6.13 21.09 -4.52
C ALA A 106 6.52 22.55 -4.22
N LYS A 107 5.51 23.43 -4.08
CA LYS A 107 5.71 24.83 -3.68
C LYS A 107 5.90 24.99 -2.18
N ALA A 108 5.41 24.03 -1.40
CA ALA A 108 5.56 24.01 0.06
C ALA A 108 5.82 22.60 0.57
N LEU A 109 6.69 22.52 1.59
CA LEU A 109 6.99 21.30 2.33
C LEU A 109 6.65 21.52 3.80
N PHE A 110 5.67 20.76 4.30
CA PHE A 110 5.30 20.77 5.72
C PHE A 110 5.85 19.52 6.41
N TYR A 111 6.35 19.68 7.63
CA TYR A 111 6.97 18.56 8.35
C TYR A 111 6.73 18.64 9.85
N ARG A 112 6.65 17.49 10.52
CA ARG A 112 6.65 17.48 11.99
C ARG A 112 8.06 17.81 12.52
N PRO A 113 8.19 18.58 13.61
CA PRO A 113 9.48 18.92 14.21
C PRO A 113 10.40 17.71 14.43
N ALA A 114 9.83 16.55 14.77
CA ALA A 114 10.58 15.30 14.97
C ALA A 114 11.34 14.81 13.72
N TYR A 115 10.93 15.25 12.52
CA TYR A 115 11.55 14.86 11.24
C TYR A 115 12.47 15.94 10.65
N ALA A 116 12.71 17.04 11.36
CA ALA A 116 13.52 18.15 10.86
C ALA A 116 14.94 17.73 10.44
N ALA A 117 15.54 16.77 11.16
CA ALA A 117 16.88 16.26 10.85
C ALA A 117 16.95 15.43 9.54
N GLN A 118 15.80 14.99 9.00
CA GLN A 118 15.70 14.21 7.77
C GLN A 118 15.51 15.09 6.53
N LEU A 119 15.34 16.41 6.71
CA LEU A 119 15.09 17.29 5.58
C LEU A 119 16.34 17.44 4.71
N PRO A 120 16.16 17.48 3.36
CA PRO A 120 17.25 17.82 2.46
C PRO A 120 17.67 19.28 2.67
N PRO A 121 18.81 19.73 2.10
CA PRO A 121 19.12 21.16 2.00
C PRO A 121 17.94 21.96 1.41
N PRO A 122 17.73 23.23 1.84
CA PRO A 122 16.65 24.04 1.31
C PRO A 122 16.71 24.19 -0.21
N GLY A 123 15.58 23.92 -0.87
CA GLY A 123 15.33 24.19 -2.28
C GLY A 123 14.60 25.53 -2.47
N SER A 124 13.80 25.62 -3.52
CA SER A 124 12.99 26.81 -3.83
C SER A 124 11.61 26.82 -3.15
N GLU A 125 11.22 25.70 -2.54
CA GLU A 125 9.94 25.54 -1.84
C GLU A 125 9.91 26.27 -0.50
N TYR A 126 8.73 26.74 -0.11
CA TYR A 126 8.47 27.20 1.25
C TYR A 126 8.51 26.01 2.22
N ARG A 127 9.12 26.19 3.40
CA ARG A 127 9.21 25.14 4.43
C ARG A 127 8.71 25.63 5.78
N GLU A 128 7.84 24.87 6.40
CA GLU A 128 7.33 25.18 7.72
C GLU A 128 7.07 23.89 8.51
N ASP A 129 7.49 23.87 9.77
CA ASP A 129 7.10 22.79 10.65
C ASP A 129 5.62 22.91 11.07
N THR A 130 5.01 21.76 11.37
CA THR A 130 3.58 21.70 11.68
C THR A 130 3.22 22.46 12.96
N ALA A 131 4.09 22.50 13.98
CA ALA A 131 3.79 23.23 15.21
C ALA A 131 3.69 24.75 14.94
N THR A 132 4.62 25.29 14.14
CA THR A 132 4.59 26.69 13.69
C THR A 132 3.36 26.98 12.83
N LEU A 133 3.05 26.11 11.86
CA LEU A 133 1.86 26.25 11.01
C LEU A 133 0.58 26.29 11.86
N TRP A 134 0.42 25.35 12.80
CA TRP A 134 -0.76 25.30 13.67
C TRP A 134 -0.89 26.53 14.54
N ALA A 135 0.21 27.00 15.16
CA ALA A 135 0.21 28.22 15.95
C ALA A 135 -0.19 29.45 15.14
N ARG A 136 0.33 29.57 13.90
CA ARG A 136 -0.01 30.67 12.98
C ARG A 136 -1.47 30.63 12.53
N CYS A 137 -2.08 29.46 12.45
CA CYS A 137 -3.45 29.27 11.99
C CYS A 137 -4.49 29.25 13.10
N ALA A 138 -4.11 29.26 14.39
CA ALA A 138 -5.00 29.07 15.53
C ALA A 138 -6.20 30.04 15.58
N ASP A 139 -5.98 31.29 15.18
CA ASP A 139 -6.99 32.35 15.20
C ASP A 139 -7.66 32.59 13.83
N LEU A 140 -7.33 31.78 12.83
CA LEU A 140 -7.94 31.90 11.49
C LEU A 140 -9.39 31.41 11.48
N PRO A 141 -10.21 31.87 10.51
CA PRO A 141 -11.61 31.48 10.42
C PRO A 141 -11.83 29.97 10.31
N LYS A 142 -12.75 29.45 11.10
CA LYS A 142 -13.16 28.03 11.13
C LYS A 142 -14.26 27.70 10.12
N ARG A 143 -14.41 28.49 9.07
CA ARG A 143 -15.39 28.28 8.01
C ARG A 143 -14.75 27.72 6.75
N CYS A 144 -15.47 26.83 6.08
CA CYS A 144 -15.08 26.32 4.79
C CYS A 144 -14.90 27.45 3.78
N PRO A 145 -13.83 27.49 2.97
CA PRO A 145 -13.70 28.42 1.86
C PRO A 145 -14.90 28.30 0.89
N GLU A 146 -15.42 29.44 0.42
CA GLU A 146 -16.58 29.48 -0.48
C GLU A 146 -16.27 28.88 -1.86
N ASP A 147 -15.02 28.93 -2.28
CA ASP A 147 -14.47 28.37 -3.52
C ASP A 147 -13.85 26.98 -3.35
N ALA A 148 -14.26 26.26 -2.30
CA ALA A 148 -13.77 24.92 -2.02
C ALA A 148 -14.05 23.95 -3.20
N GLN A 149 -13.03 23.20 -3.58
CA GLN A 149 -13.07 22.22 -4.67
C GLN A 149 -12.15 21.05 -4.35
N GLU A 150 -12.38 19.90 -5.00
CA GLU A 150 -11.56 18.71 -4.74
C GLU A 150 -10.11 18.91 -5.18
N GLY A 151 -9.19 18.58 -4.31
CA GLY A 151 -7.78 18.37 -4.59
C GLY A 151 -7.48 16.97 -5.12
N ALA A 152 -6.21 16.65 -5.24
CA ALA A 152 -5.77 15.33 -5.64
C ALA A 152 -4.52 14.88 -4.88
N ALA A 153 -4.43 13.58 -4.59
CA ALA A 153 -3.19 13.00 -4.07
C ALA A 153 -2.24 12.70 -5.22
N LEU A 154 -1.00 13.20 -5.12
CA LEU A 154 0.12 12.83 -5.97
C LEU A 154 0.99 11.86 -5.20
N LEU A 155 0.81 10.57 -5.46
CA LEU A 155 1.48 9.51 -4.74
C LEU A 155 2.71 9.03 -5.50
N PHE A 156 3.80 8.80 -4.78
CA PHE A 156 5.02 8.25 -5.35
C PHE A 156 5.10 6.75 -5.07
N SER A 157 5.17 5.95 -6.13
CA SER A 157 5.41 4.52 -6.03
C SER A 157 6.92 4.25 -5.97
N SER A 158 7.33 3.20 -5.25
CA SER A 158 8.69 2.65 -5.33
C SER A 158 8.87 2.06 -6.73
N GLY A 159 9.39 2.84 -7.67
CA GLY A 159 9.62 2.36 -9.03
C GLY A 159 10.53 1.12 -9.04
N THR A 160 10.30 0.19 -9.97
CA THR A 160 11.14 -0.99 -10.20
C THR A 160 12.59 -0.64 -10.55
N THR A 161 12.83 0.58 -11.01
CA THR A 161 14.16 1.13 -11.35
C THR A 161 14.86 1.83 -10.18
N GLY A 162 14.34 1.74 -8.95
CA GLY A 162 14.92 2.37 -7.75
C GLY A 162 14.58 3.85 -7.56
N ARG A 163 14.12 4.58 -8.59
CA ARG A 163 13.66 5.97 -8.46
C ARG A 163 12.14 6.01 -8.26
N PRO A 164 11.62 6.66 -7.19
CA PRO A 164 10.19 6.82 -6.99
C PRO A 164 9.53 7.55 -8.17
N LYS A 165 8.32 7.14 -8.56
CA LYS A 165 7.57 7.72 -9.67
C LYS A 165 6.27 8.32 -9.17
N GLY A 166 6.02 9.59 -9.51
CA GLY A 166 4.76 10.25 -9.23
C GLY A 166 3.64 9.70 -10.13
N VAL A 167 2.54 9.28 -9.51
CA VAL A 167 1.38 8.70 -10.20
C VAL A 167 0.21 9.67 -10.11
N ILE A 168 -0.31 10.06 -11.26
CA ILE A 168 -1.45 10.96 -11.41
C ILE A 168 -2.67 10.10 -11.79
N THR A 169 -3.67 10.04 -10.91
CA THR A 169 -4.93 9.26 -11.13
C THR A 169 -6.18 10.13 -11.13
N ALA A 170 -6.06 11.40 -10.78
CA ALA A 170 -7.12 12.38 -10.78
C ALA A 170 -6.52 13.77 -11.02
N GLN A 171 -7.33 14.73 -11.37
CA GLN A 171 -6.94 16.15 -11.47
C GLN A 171 -7.70 16.95 -10.41
N PRO A 172 -7.08 17.95 -9.77
CA PRO A 172 -7.80 18.89 -8.92
C PRO A 172 -8.87 19.67 -9.70
N GLY A 173 -9.86 20.21 -8.98
CA GLY A 173 -10.84 21.14 -9.55
C GLY A 173 -12.25 20.57 -9.72
N ALA A 174 -12.49 19.31 -9.38
CA ALA A 174 -13.85 18.79 -9.31
C ALA A 174 -14.65 19.46 -8.16
N PRO A 175 -15.97 19.49 -8.22
CA PRO A 175 -16.80 19.95 -7.10
C PRO A 175 -16.50 19.18 -5.81
N LEU A 176 -16.47 19.87 -4.67
CA LEU A 176 -16.22 19.25 -3.36
C LEU A 176 -17.23 18.12 -3.11
N GLY A 177 -16.76 16.96 -2.67
CA GLY A 177 -17.57 15.77 -2.46
C GLY A 177 -17.74 14.88 -3.70
N THR A 178 -17.02 15.16 -4.78
CA THR A 178 -16.98 14.28 -5.95
C THR A 178 -16.40 12.91 -5.56
N GLN A 179 -17.14 11.85 -5.88
CA GLN A 179 -16.76 10.47 -5.60
C GLN A 179 -16.28 9.78 -6.88
N SER A 180 -15.12 9.14 -6.84
CA SER A 180 -14.65 8.32 -7.96
C SER A 180 -15.44 7.00 -8.06
N ALA A 181 -15.53 6.43 -9.27
CA ALA A 181 -16.18 5.13 -9.49
C ALA A 181 -15.55 4.01 -8.65
N LEU A 182 -14.22 4.01 -8.50
CA LEU A 182 -13.52 3.03 -7.69
C LEU A 182 -13.83 3.19 -6.19
N ALA A 183 -13.93 4.43 -5.68
CA ALA A 183 -14.34 4.66 -4.30
C ALA A 183 -15.77 4.18 -4.06
N ALA A 184 -16.70 4.45 -4.98
CA ALA A 184 -18.08 3.96 -4.90
C ALA A 184 -18.13 2.42 -4.88
N ALA A 185 -17.38 1.75 -5.75
CA ALA A 185 -17.32 0.30 -5.81
C ALA A 185 -16.74 -0.31 -4.51
N ARG A 186 -15.67 0.29 -3.94
CA ARG A 186 -15.09 -0.14 -2.65
C ARG A 186 -16.08 0.03 -1.49
N ILE A 187 -16.75 1.15 -1.42
CA ILE A 187 -17.77 1.43 -0.40
C ILE A 187 -18.86 0.35 -0.43
N GLN A 188 -19.35 0.03 -1.62
CA GLN A 188 -20.36 -1.01 -1.80
C GLN A 188 -19.83 -2.41 -1.45
N ALA A 189 -18.67 -2.80 -1.97
CA ALA A 189 -18.09 -4.13 -1.79
C ALA A 189 -17.74 -4.44 -0.33
N HIS A 190 -17.30 -3.43 0.42
CA HIS A 190 -16.93 -3.59 1.83
C HIS A 190 -18.00 -3.09 2.80
N GLY A 191 -19.19 -2.72 2.33
CA GLY A 191 -20.29 -2.28 3.19
C GLY A 191 -19.95 -1.08 4.07
N LEU A 192 -19.14 -0.13 3.55
CA LEU A 192 -18.78 1.07 4.30
C LEU A 192 -19.96 2.04 4.38
N ASP A 193 -20.24 2.53 5.58
CA ASP A 193 -21.31 3.48 5.85
C ASP A 193 -20.93 4.46 7.00
N GLU A 194 -21.91 5.24 7.44
CA GLU A 194 -21.73 6.20 8.54
C GLU A 194 -21.56 5.56 9.92
N ASN A 195 -21.77 4.26 10.06
CA ASN A 195 -21.56 3.47 11.29
C ASN A 195 -20.25 2.69 11.25
N THR A 196 -19.47 2.83 10.19
CA THR A 196 -18.18 2.19 10.07
C THR A 196 -17.22 2.70 11.13
N VAL A 197 -16.67 1.78 11.92
CA VAL A 197 -15.51 2.02 12.78
C VAL A 197 -14.34 1.27 12.18
N TYR A 198 -13.39 2.02 11.61
CA TYR A 198 -12.33 1.51 10.78
C TYR A 198 -10.98 1.60 11.48
N LEU A 199 -10.25 0.47 11.59
CA LEU A 199 -8.89 0.43 12.10
C LEU A 199 -7.89 0.46 10.95
N SER A 200 -7.09 1.53 10.88
CA SER A 200 -5.94 1.67 9.99
C SER A 200 -4.67 1.24 10.71
N THR A 201 -4.02 0.19 10.22
CA THR A 201 -2.80 -0.36 10.83
C THR A 201 -1.52 0.00 10.08
N ALA A 202 -1.66 0.60 8.90
CA ALA A 202 -0.55 0.90 8.00
C ALA A 202 -0.31 2.43 7.88
N PRO A 203 0.93 2.84 7.53
CA PRO A 203 1.30 4.25 7.47
C PRO A 203 0.50 5.08 6.45
N LEU A 204 0.16 6.32 6.82
CA LEU A 204 -0.70 7.23 6.03
C LEU A 204 -0.04 7.78 4.75
N TYR A 205 1.26 7.59 4.56
CA TYR A 205 1.92 7.97 3.30
C TYR A 205 1.71 6.93 2.19
N HIS A 206 1.02 5.83 2.46
CA HIS A 206 0.61 4.86 1.45
C HIS A 206 -0.79 5.13 0.91
N SER A 207 -1.00 4.74 -0.34
CA SER A 207 -2.26 4.95 -1.05
C SER A 207 -3.46 4.33 -0.33
N ALA A 208 -3.36 3.08 0.09
CA ALA A 208 -4.48 2.33 0.63
C ALA A 208 -4.99 2.89 1.97
N PRO A 209 -4.17 3.03 3.05
CA PRO A 209 -4.66 3.56 4.32
C PRO A 209 -5.20 4.98 4.19
N LEU A 210 -4.55 5.86 3.41
CA LEU A 210 -5.02 7.22 3.20
C LEU A 210 -6.40 7.24 2.51
N ARG A 211 -6.58 6.46 1.43
CA ARG A 211 -7.84 6.41 0.69
C ARG A 211 -8.99 5.78 1.48
N TYR A 212 -8.71 4.75 2.32
CA TYR A 212 -9.76 4.16 3.16
C TYR A 212 -10.20 5.10 4.28
N ILE A 213 -9.27 5.79 4.95
CA ILE A 213 -9.62 6.81 5.95
C ILE A 213 -10.41 7.95 5.29
N ASP A 214 -10.00 8.40 4.11
CA ASP A 214 -10.73 9.43 3.36
C ASP A 214 -12.19 9.00 3.11
N MET A 215 -12.42 7.78 2.59
CA MET A 215 -13.78 7.26 2.37
C MET A 215 -14.59 7.19 3.66
N VAL A 216 -14.01 6.64 4.73
CA VAL A 216 -14.70 6.48 6.03
C VAL A 216 -15.10 7.83 6.61
N LEU A 217 -14.20 8.81 6.62
CA LEU A 217 -14.50 10.14 7.16
C LEU A 217 -15.49 10.92 6.28
N ARG A 218 -15.44 10.76 4.97
CA ARG A 218 -16.41 11.36 4.05
C ARG A 218 -17.82 10.74 4.17
N LEU A 219 -17.90 9.48 4.64
CA LEU A 219 -19.18 8.80 4.93
C LEU A 219 -19.76 9.16 6.30
N GLY A 220 -18.96 9.68 7.22
CA GLY A 220 -19.37 10.00 8.59
C GLY A 220 -19.02 8.92 9.62
N GLY A 221 -18.20 7.93 9.26
CA GLY A 221 -17.70 6.88 10.14
C GLY A 221 -16.56 7.36 11.06
N THR A 222 -16.00 6.45 11.85
CA THR A 222 -14.88 6.72 12.76
C THR A 222 -13.63 6.01 12.25
N ALA A 223 -12.50 6.70 12.12
CA ALA A 223 -11.22 6.10 11.84
C ALA A 223 -10.37 6.01 13.12
N GLN A 224 -9.99 4.79 13.47
CA GLN A 224 -9.01 4.46 14.51
C GLN A 224 -7.67 4.22 13.83
N VAL A 225 -6.63 4.95 14.20
CA VAL A 225 -5.34 4.97 13.49
C VAL A 225 -4.24 4.50 14.41
N LEU A 226 -3.60 3.39 14.08
CA LEU A 226 -2.43 2.90 14.78
C LEU A 226 -1.18 3.64 14.24
N THR A 227 -0.44 4.36 15.09
CA THR A 227 0.68 5.20 14.67
C THR A 227 1.82 4.40 14.04
N HIS A 228 2.07 3.20 14.56
CA HIS A 228 2.93 2.18 13.97
C HIS A 228 2.44 0.79 14.36
N PHE A 229 2.68 -0.19 13.52
CA PHE A 229 2.14 -1.53 13.73
C PHE A 229 2.85 -2.27 14.87
N ASP A 230 2.05 -2.65 15.86
CA ASP A 230 2.37 -3.62 16.90
C ASP A 230 1.23 -4.66 17.01
N ALA A 231 1.56 -5.95 17.04
CA ALA A 231 0.56 -7.01 16.95
C ALA A 231 -0.34 -7.09 18.18
N GLU A 232 0.22 -6.93 19.39
CA GLU A 232 -0.54 -6.95 20.65
C GLU A 232 -1.46 -5.73 20.74
N THR A 233 -0.95 -4.56 20.43
CA THR A 233 -1.73 -3.32 20.43
C THR A 233 -2.88 -3.41 19.43
N ALA A 234 -2.63 -3.94 18.22
CA ALA A 234 -3.67 -4.11 17.21
C ALA A 234 -4.80 -5.05 17.68
N LEU A 235 -4.47 -6.18 18.29
CA LEU A 235 -5.48 -7.07 18.90
C LEU A 235 -6.21 -6.41 20.06
N GLY A 236 -5.49 -5.68 20.92
CA GLY A 236 -6.09 -4.95 22.04
C GLY A 236 -7.12 -3.91 21.58
N ILE A 237 -6.86 -3.20 20.46
CA ILE A 237 -7.81 -2.27 19.86
C ILE A 237 -9.05 -3.01 19.33
N LEU A 238 -8.89 -4.14 18.64
CA LEU A 238 -10.00 -4.96 18.15
C LEU A 238 -10.87 -5.52 19.29
N GLU A 239 -10.30 -5.75 20.48
CA GLU A 239 -11.02 -6.21 21.67
C GLU A 239 -11.71 -5.06 22.42
N ALA A 240 -11.07 -3.90 22.51
CA ALA A 240 -11.55 -2.78 23.32
C ALA A 240 -12.53 -1.86 22.57
N GLU A 241 -12.35 -1.71 21.27
CA GLU A 241 -13.11 -0.79 20.45
C GLU A 241 -14.07 -1.55 19.52
N PRO A 242 -15.25 -1.00 19.16
CA PRO A 242 -16.23 -1.65 18.29
C PRO A 242 -15.81 -1.61 16.81
N ILE A 243 -14.59 -2.04 16.51
CA ILE A 243 -14.04 -2.04 15.15
C ILE A 243 -14.88 -2.94 14.26
N THR A 244 -15.42 -2.39 13.18
CA THR A 244 -16.19 -3.13 12.18
C THR A 244 -15.34 -3.52 10.98
N HIS A 245 -14.40 -2.66 10.59
CA HIS A 245 -13.53 -2.80 9.43
C HIS A 245 -12.07 -2.56 9.83
N SER A 246 -11.16 -3.25 9.18
CA SER A 246 -9.72 -3.05 9.42
C SER A 246 -8.93 -3.30 8.14
N GLN A 247 -7.73 -2.72 8.05
CA GLN A 247 -6.85 -2.92 6.89
C GLN A 247 -5.49 -3.45 7.31
N TRP A 248 -5.00 -4.42 6.54
CA TRP A 248 -3.80 -5.18 6.83
C TRP A 248 -2.90 -5.36 5.61
N VAL A 249 -1.66 -5.71 5.88
CA VAL A 249 -0.76 -6.29 4.87
C VAL A 249 -0.31 -7.68 5.34
N PRO A 250 0.05 -8.60 4.43
CA PRO A 250 0.35 -9.99 4.77
C PRO A 250 1.40 -10.18 5.87
N THR A 251 2.41 -9.32 5.95
CA THR A 251 3.42 -9.37 7.03
C THR A 251 2.84 -9.10 8.42
N MET A 252 1.76 -8.33 8.51
CA MET A 252 1.05 -8.12 9.78
C MET A 252 0.34 -9.40 10.21
N PHE A 253 -0.27 -10.14 9.28
CA PHE A 253 -0.86 -11.45 9.55
C PHE A 253 0.18 -12.45 10.07
N VAL A 254 1.36 -12.50 9.43
CA VAL A 254 2.47 -13.33 9.91
C VAL A 254 2.86 -12.99 11.36
N ARG A 255 2.96 -11.71 11.70
CA ARG A 255 3.28 -11.26 13.07
C ARG A 255 2.17 -11.60 14.07
N LEU A 256 0.91 -11.46 13.67
CA LEU A 256 -0.26 -11.84 14.49
C LEU A 256 -0.29 -13.34 14.76
N LEU A 257 -0.04 -14.18 13.76
CA LEU A 257 0.00 -15.63 13.90
C LEU A 257 1.18 -16.13 14.74
N ARG A 258 2.23 -15.30 14.91
CA ARG A 258 3.38 -15.59 15.79
C ARG A 258 3.15 -15.24 17.26
N LEU A 259 2.06 -14.59 17.60
CA LEU A 259 1.71 -14.36 18.99
C LEU A 259 1.50 -15.72 19.72
N PRO A 260 1.75 -15.78 21.03
CA PRO A 260 1.55 -16.99 21.81
C PRO A 260 0.15 -17.60 21.58
N GLU A 261 0.07 -18.93 21.49
CA GLU A 261 -1.18 -19.64 21.22
C GLU A 261 -2.29 -19.25 22.22
N ALA A 262 -1.98 -19.22 23.51
CA ALA A 262 -2.90 -18.79 24.56
C ALA A 262 -3.44 -17.36 24.33
N ARG A 263 -2.62 -16.45 23.75
CA ARG A 263 -3.06 -15.10 23.42
C ARG A 263 -4.04 -15.10 22.23
N ARG A 264 -3.76 -15.92 21.22
CA ARG A 264 -4.62 -16.07 20.05
C ARG A 264 -5.95 -16.73 20.40
N GLU A 265 -5.93 -17.76 21.24
CA GLU A 265 -7.13 -18.44 21.74
C GLU A 265 -8.01 -17.55 22.62
N ALA A 266 -7.41 -16.64 23.39
CA ALA A 266 -8.12 -15.68 24.23
C ALA A 266 -8.73 -14.52 23.43
N PHE A 267 -8.27 -14.25 22.22
CA PHE A 267 -8.71 -13.11 21.39
C PHE A 267 -10.20 -13.18 21.04
N ARG A 268 -10.92 -12.08 21.28
CA ARG A 268 -12.33 -11.89 20.91
C ARG A 268 -12.56 -10.46 20.45
N ALA A 269 -12.75 -10.28 19.15
CA ALA A 269 -13.18 -9.00 18.59
C ALA A 269 -14.69 -8.80 18.83
N GLN A 270 -15.09 -7.54 19.14
CA GLN A 270 -16.49 -7.23 19.47
C GLN A 270 -17.40 -7.14 18.24
N ALA A 271 -16.94 -6.50 17.15
CA ALA A 271 -17.78 -6.15 16.01
C ALA A 271 -17.10 -6.34 14.64
N HIS A 272 -15.93 -6.96 14.62
CA HIS A 272 -15.09 -7.06 13.43
C HIS A 272 -15.73 -7.95 12.36
N ARG A 273 -15.99 -7.37 11.18
CA ARG A 273 -16.70 -8.03 10.07
C ARG A 273 -15.92 -8.04 8.76
N TYR A 274 -15.01 -7.07 8.58
CA TYR A 274 -14.22 -6.90 7.36
C TYR A 274 -12.75 -6.70 7.72
N ALA A 275 -11.93 -7.71 7.49
CA ALA A 275 -10.47 -7.65 7.57
C ALA A 275 -9.91 -7.54 6.15
N ILE A 276 -9.69 -6.32 5.67
CA ILE A 276 -9.28 -6.05 4.29
C ILE A 276 -7.76 -6.11 4.20
N HIS A 277 -7.22 -6.88 3.26
CA HIS A 277 -5.78 -6.91 3.04
C HIS A 277 -5.39 -6.76 1.57
N ALA A 278 -4.19 -6.25 1.34
CA ALA A 278 -3.63 -6.02 0.01
C ALA A 278 -2.13 -5.68 0.10
N ALA A 279 -1.61 -5.03 -0.92
CA ALA A 279 -0.28 -4.45 -1.07
C ALA A 279 0.86 -5.44 -1.36
N ALA A 280 0.74 -6.68 -0.93
CA ALA A 280 1.69 -7.74 -1.23
C ALA A 280 0.95 -9.06 -1.38
N PRO A 281 1.53 -10.05 -2.07
CA PRO A 281 0.97 -11.38 -2.10
C PRO A 281 0.87 -11.97 -0.69
N CYS A 282 -0.28 -12.58 -0.37
CA CYS A 282 -0.48 -13.27 0.91
C CYS A 282 -0.21 -14.77 0.73
N PRO A 283 0.77 -15.37 1.45
CA PRO A 283 1.00 -16.80 1.35
C PRO A 283 -0.28 -17.57 1.68
N PRO A 284 -0.65 -18.59 0.86
CA PRO A 284 -1.91 -19.31 1.05
C PRO A 284 -2.07 -19.92 2.45
N ALA A 285 -0.99 -20.43 3.03
CA ALA A 285 -1.00 -20.98 4.39
C ALA A 285 -1.32 -19.90 5.46
N VAL A 286 -0.75 -18.69 5.30
CA VAL A 286 -1.00 -17.57 6.22
C VAL A 286 -2.45 -17.13 6.13
N LYS A 287 -2.99 -16.96 4.91
CA LYS A 287 -4.39 -16.53 4.73
C LYS A 287 -5.36 -17.59 5.25
N ALA A 288 -5.12 -18.88 5.00
CA ALA A 288 -5.91 -19.97 5.55
C ALA A 288 -5.93 -19.95 7.09
N ALA A 289 -4.75 -19.85 7.73
CA ALA A 289 -4.64 -19.77 9.19
C ALA A 289 -5.36 -18.54 9.78
N MET A 290 -5.34 -17.41 9.09
CA MET A 290 -6.10 -16.22 9.52
C MET A 290 -7.61 -16.43 9.38
N ILE A 291 -8.08 -17.08 8.30
CA ILE A 291 -9.51 -17.42 8.14
C ILE A 291 -9.95 -18.41 9.23
N ASP A 292 -9.14 -19.41 9.53
CA ASP A 292 -9.42 -20.38 10.60
C ASP A 292 -9.51 -19.69 11.97
N TRP A 293 -8.67 -18.69 12.23
CA TRP A 293 -8.64 -17.98 13.51
C TRP A 293 -9.73 -16.89 13.62
N TRP A 294 -9.86 -16.02 12.60
CA TRP A 294 -10.77 -14.86 12.67
C TRP A 294 -12.15 -15.13 12.09
N GLY A 295 -12.33 -16.28 11.43
CA GLY A 295 -13.52 -16.60 10.66
C GLY A 295 -13.47 -16.01 9.23
N PRO A 296 -14.55 -16.19 8.46
CA PRO A 296 -14.60 -15.83 7.03
C PRO A 296 -14.82 -14.32 6.81
N ILE A 297 -14.04 -13.47 7.47
CA ILE A 297 -14.12 -12.00 7.39
C ILE A 297 -12.98 -11.36 6.60
N LEU A 298 -12.07 -12.16 6.04
CA LEU A 298 -10.97 -11.65 5.24
C LEU A 298 -11.43 -11.32 3.83
N TYR A 299 -11.07 -10.12 3.38
CA TYR A 299 -11.27 -9.61 2.03
C TYR A 299 -9.92 -9.22 1.45
N GLU A 300 -9.54 -9.81 0.33
CA GLU A 300 -8.34 -9.42 -0.40
C GLU A 300 -8.72 -8.60 -1.62
N TYR A 301 -7.95 -7.57 -1.90
CA TYR A 301 -8.03 -6.92 -3.20
C TYR A 301 -6.63 -6.77 -3.81
N TYR A 302 -6.58 -6.90 -5.14
CA TYR A 302 -5.42 -6.54 -5.93
C TYR A 302 -5.70 -5.25 -6.69
N SER A 303 -4.80 -4.29 -6.56
CA SER A 303 -4.81 -3.02 -7.28
C SER A 303 -3.43 -2.39 -7.18
N ALA A 304 -3.15 -1.40 -8.01
CA ALA A 304 -1.93 -0.60 -7.99
C ALA A 304 -2.18 0.84 -7.53
N THR A 305 -1.10 1.60 -7.30
CA THR A 305 -1.18 3.05 -7.03
C THR A 305 -1.84 3.78 -8.19
N GLU A 306 -1.64 3.29 -9.40
CA GLU A 306 -2.21 3.74 -10.67
C GLU A 306 -3.75 3.65 -10.70
N ALA A 307 -4.35 2.82 -9.86
CA ALA A 307 -5.80 2.65 -9.73
C ALA A 307 -6.51 2.31 -11.07
N ASN A 308 -5.80 1.70 -12.00
CA ASN A 308 -6.28 1.37 -13.35
C ASN A 308 -7.32 0.23 -13.39
N GLY A 309 -7.58 -0.39 -12.26
CA GLY A 309 -8.57 -1.43 -12.01
C GLY A 309 -8.37 -2.03 -10.62
N GLN A 310 -9.28 -2.92 -10.25
CA GLN A 310 -9.20 -3.66 -8.98
C GLN A 310 -9.92 -4.99 -9.10
N THR A 311 -9.33 -6.04 -8.55
CA THR A 311 -10.03 -7.29 -8.23
C THR A 311 -10.31 -7.39 -6.75
N VAL A 312 -11.27 -8.22 -6.35
CA VAL A 312 -11.62 -8.50 -4.96
C VAL A 312 -12.02 -9.96 -4.80
N ILE A 313 -11.71 -10.52 -3.63
CA ILE A 313 -12.11 -11.87 -3.24
C ILE A 313 -12.40 -11.89 -1.73
N ASP A 314 -13.50 -12.50 -1.35
CA ASP A 314 -13.82 -12.77 0.05
C ASP A 314 -13.28 -14.13 0.54
N SER A 315 -13.49 -14.46 1.82
CA SER A 315 -13.00 -15.71 2.38
C SER A 315 -13.66 -16.96 1.79
N PRO A 316 -14.99 -17.04 1.59
CA PRO A 316 -15.64 -18.16 0.95
C PRO A 316 -15.14 -18.43 -0.48
N GLU A 317 -15.08 -17.41 -1.32
CA GLU A 317 -14.53 -17.51 -2.67
C GLU A 317 -13.06 -17.93 -2.65
N TRP A 318 -12.27 -17.36 -1.74
CA TRP A 318 -10.85 -17.68 -1.65
C TRP A 318 -10.60 -19.13 -1.21
N LEU A 319 -11.42 -19.69 -0.33
CA LEU A 319 -11.30 -21.09 0.07
C LEU A 319 -11.56 -22.07 -1.10
N ALA A 320 -12.41 -21.66 -2.06
CA ALA A 320 -12.64 -22.39 -3.30
C ALA A 320 -11.52 -22.15 -4.33
N HIS A 321 -10.94 -20.95 -4.38
CA HIS A 321 -9.93 -20.51 -5.36
C HIS A 321 -8.64 -20.07 -4.64
N ARG A 322 -8.02 -20.99 -3.90
CA ARG A 322 -6.82 -20.69 -3.08
C ARG A 322 -5.67 -20.11 -3.91
N GLY A 323 -5.12 -18.99 -3.47
CA GLY A 323 -4.04 -18.26 -4.15
C GLY A 323 -4.52 -17.21 -5.14
N SER A 324 -5.81 -17.16 -5.45
CA SER A 324 -6.40 -16.11 -6.29
C SER A 324 -6.46 -14.78 -5.56
N VAL A 325 -6.35 -13.68 -6.30
CA VAL A 325 -6.62 -12.30 -5.88
C VAL A 325 -8.01 -11.82 -6.35
N GLY A 326 -8.85 -12.75 -6.80
CA GLY A 326 -10.26 -12.54 -7.08
C GLY A 326 -10.62 -12.14 -8.51
N ARG A 327 -11.83 -11.63 -8.64
CA ARG A 327 -12.44 -11.18 -9.91
C ARG A 327 -12.54 -9.65 -9.95
N PRO A 328 -12.71 -9.04 -11.14
CA PRO A 328 -12.85 -7.59 -11.26
C PRO A 328 -13.96 -7.03 -10.36
N LEU A 329 -13.60 -6.11 -9.45
CA LEU A 329 -14.55 -5.26 -8.72
C LEU A 329 -15.07 -4.15 -9.61
N ILE A 330 -14.20 -3.62 -10.46
CA ILE A 330 -14.51 -2.59 -11.44
C ILE A 330 -13.72 -2.86 -12.71
N GLY A 331 -14.40 -2.72 -13.84
CA GLY A 331 -13.79 -2.87 -15.16
C GLY A 331 -13.56 -4.32 -15.54
N GLU A 332 -12.47 -4.57 -16.26
CA GLU A 332 -12.12 -5.85 -16.87
C GLU A 332 -10.66 -6.19 -16.60
N VAL A 333 -10.36 -7.49 -16.53
CA VAL A 333 -9.01 -8.07 -16.52
C VAL A 333 -8.78 -8.80 -17.83
N SER A 334 -7.63 -8.61 -18.46
CA SER A 334 -7.18 -9.37 -19.63
C SER A 334 -5.75 -9.83 -19.39
N ILE A 335 -5.48 -11.10 -19.61
CA ILE A 335 -4.12 -11.64 -19.65
C ILE A 335 -3.66 -11.66 -21.08
N ARG A 336 -2.47 -11.11 -21.37
CA ARG A 336 -1.96 -11.04 -22.75
C ARG A 336 -0.52 -11.51 -22.84
N ASP A 337 -0.18 -12.11 -23.97
CA ASP A 337 1.17 -12.53 -24.30
C ASP A 337 2.07 -11.34 -24.69
N GLU A 338 3.30 -11.60 -25.11
CA GLU A 338 4.28 -10.60 -25.54
C GLU A 338 3.87 -9.83 -26.82
N HIS A 339 2.94 -10.37 -27.59
CA HIS A 339 2.38 -9.76 -28.80
C HIS A 339 1.08 -8.99 -28.53
N GLY A 340 0.61 -8.94 -27.26
CA GLY A 340 -0.63 -8.31 -26.86
C GLY A 340 -1.90 -9.11 -27.17
N VAL A 341 -1.75 -10.40 -27.57
CA VAL A 341 -2.88 -11.29 -27.84
C VAL A 341 -3.41 -11.86 -26.53
N PRO A 342 -4.76 -11.88 -26.33
CA PRO A 342 -5.34 -12.48 -25.14
C PRO A 342 -4.97 -13.96 -24.96
N CYS A 343 -4.50 -14.33 -23.76
CA CYS A 343 -4.20 -15.71 -23.40
C CYS A 343 -5.48 -16.46 -23.00
N PRO A 344 -5.57 -17.76 -23.31
CA PRO A 344 -6.67 -18.61 -22.81
C PRO A 344 -6.54 -18.82 -21.28
N PRO A 345 -7.62 -19.30 -20.61
CA PRO A 345 -7.57 -19.65 -19.20
C PRO A 345 -6.41 -20.60 -18.86
N GLY A 346 -5.80 -20.39 -17.69
CA GLY A 346 -4.65 -21.18 -17.21
C GLY A 346 -3.31 -20.80 -17.81
N VAL A 347 -3.27 -19.97 -18.85
CA VAL A 347 -2.02 -19.53 -19.49
C VAL A 347 -1.58 -18.19 -18.92
N ALA A 348 -0.36 -18.15 -18.37
CA ALA A 348 0.23 -16.96 -17.79
C ALA A 348 0.66 -15.95 -18.84
N GLY A 349 0.47 -14.68 -18.56
CA GLY A 349 0.89 -13.55 -19.39
C GLY A 349 0.88 -12.26 -18.58
N THR A 350 1.01 -11.12 -19.25
CA THR A 350 0.94 -9.81 -18.62
C THR A 350 -0.50 -9.47 -18.23
N VAL A 351 -0.70 -9.03 -16.99
CA VAL A 351 -1.99 -8.60 -16.48
C VAL A 351 -2.29 -7.18 -16.96
N PHE A 352 -3.38 -7.03 -17.66
CA PHE A 352 -3.94 -5.76 -18.08
C PHE A 352 -5.29 -5.52 -17.44
N LEU A 353 -5.54 -4.27 -17.05
CA LEU A 353 -6.78 -3.81 -16.43
C LEU A 353 -7.38 -2.66 -17.25
N ARG A 354 -8.72 -2.59 -17.29
CA ARG A 354 -9.49 -1.51 -17.93
C ARG A 354 -10.69 -1.14 -17.07
N GLY A 355 -11.14 0.13 -17.13
CA GLY A 355 -12.34 0.62 -16.44
C GLY A 355 -12.08 1.19 -15.04
N GLY A 356 -10.84 1.21 -14.56
CA GLY A 356 -10.41 2.00 -13.42
C GLY A 356 -10.08 3.45 -13.78
N ALA A 357 -9.20 4.10 -12.99
CA ALA A 357 -8.73 5.44 -13.31
C ALA A 357 -7.80 5.42 -14.54
N THR A 358 -7.92 6.45 -15.37
CA THR A 358 -6.86 6.77 -16.33
C THR A 358 -5.72 7.41 -15.55
N PHE A 359 -4.51 6.87 -15.69
CA PHE A 359 -3.35 7.37 -14.98
C PHE A 359 -2.25 7.86 -15.91
N SER A 360 -1.35 8.68 -15.38
CA SER A 360 -0.10 9.02 -16.04
C SER A 360 1.05 9.07 -15.04
N TYR A 361 2.26 8.85 -15.52
CA TYR A 361 3.47 9.06 -14.74
C TYR A 361 3.93 10.50 -14.87
N LEU A 362 4.15 11.17 -13.75
CA LEU A 362 4.57 12.56 -13.69
C LEU A 362 5.92 12.74 -14.41
N GLY A 363 5.96 13.61 -15.41
CA GLY A 363 7.18 13.91 -16.17
C GLY A 363 7.67 12.80 -17.10
N ASP A 364 6.91 11.69 -17.24
CA ASP A 364 7.31 10.54 -18.07
C ASP A 364 6.18 10.12 -19.03
N PRO A 365 5.96 10.88 -20.12
CA PRO A 365 4.92 10.59 -21.10
C PRO A 365 5.18 9.31 -21.88
N GLU A 366 6.44 8.94 -22.10
CA GLU A 366 6.80 7.73 -22.82
C GLU A 366 6.42 6.50 -22.03
N LYS A 367 6.77 6.43 -20.75
CA LYS A 367 6.37 5.35 -19.87
C LYS A 367 4.86 5.30 -19.70
N THR A 368 4.18 6.45 -19.66
CA THR A 368 2.73 6.50 -19.63
C THR A 368 2.15 5.84 -20.88
N ARG A 369 2.65 6.16 -22.05
CA ARG A 369 2.22 5.56 -23.33
C ARG A 369 2.46 4.06 -23.37
N GLN A 370 3.62 3.60 -22.91
CA GLN A 370 3.98 2.16 -22.85
C GLN A 370 3.08 1.34 -21.89
N ALA A 371 2.45 1.99 -20.91
CA ALA A 371 1.55 1.33 -19.98
C ALA A 371 0.17 1.03 -20.59
N TYR A 372 -0.17 1.62 -21.74
CA TYR A 372 -1.50 1.48 -22.35
C TYR A 372 -1.45 0.74 -23.69
N LEU A 373 -2.52 0.00 -23.95
CA LEU A 373 -2.83 -0.55 -25.26
C LEU A 373 -3.87 0.33 -25.98
N GLU A 374 -3.97 0.18 -27.29
CA GLU A 374 -4.90 0.94 -28.14
C GLU A 374 -6.38 0.75 -27.76
N ASP A 375 -6.73 -0.43 -27.21
CA ASP A 375 -8.09 -0.78 -26.77
C ASP A 375 -8.42 -0.29 -25.34
N GLY A 376 -7.55 0.54 -24.75
CA GLY A 376 -7.75 1.19 -23.45
C GLY A 376 -7.39 0.32 -22.23
N PHE A 377 -6.88 -0.88 -22.43
CA PHE A 377 -6.28 -1.65 -21.35
C PHE A 377 -4.92 -1.07 -20.95
N SER A 378 -4.60 -1.17 -19.64
CA SER A 378 -3.32 -0.70 -19.11
C SER A 378 -2.72 -1.71 -18.15
N THR A 379 -1.38 -1.69 -18.03
CA THR A 379 -0.62 -2.60 -17.18
C THR A 379 0.33 -1.86 -16.26
N VAL A 380 0.66 -2.46 -15.13
CA VAL A 380 1.74 -2.05 -14.22
C VAL A 380 2.89 -3.06 -14.20
N GLY A 381 2.85 -4.05 -15.14
CA GLY A 381 3.91 -5.04 -15.33
C GLY A 381 3.78 -6.29 -14.46
N ASP A 382 2.63 -6.51 -13.82
CA ASP A 382 2.36 -7.75 -13.09
C ASP A 382 2.04 -8.90 -14.08
N LEU A 383 2.42 -10.12 -13.72
CA LEU A 383 2.16 -11.35 -14.48
C LEU A 383 1.14 -12.22 -13.74
N GLY A 384 0.32 -12.92 -14.49
CA GLY A 384 -0.69 -13.79 -13.92
C GLY A 384 -1.48 -14.57 -14.98
N TYR A 385 -2.48 -15.30 -14.52
CA TYR A 385 -3.44 -15.99 -15.39
C TYR A 385 -4.84 -15.88 -14.80
N LEU A 386 -5.85 -16.06 -15.65
CA LEU A 386 -7.24 -16.26 -15.23
C LEU A 386 -7.55 -17.75 -15.27
N ASP A 387 -8.33 -18.24 -14.32
CA ASP A 387 -8.93 -19.58 -14.44
C ASP A 387 -10.20 -19.54 -15.33
N GLU A 388 -10.85 -20.70 -15.51
CA GLU A 388 -12.07 -20.83 -16.32
C GLU A 388 -13.26 -20.04 -15.74
N GLU A 389 -13.25 -19.73 -14.44
CA GLU A 389 -14.29 -18.97 -13.74
C GLU A 389 -13.96 -17.46 -13.68
N GLY A 390 -12.81 -17.03 -14.24
CA GLY A 390 -12.38 -15.63 -14.33
C GLY A 390 -11.72 -15.10 -13.06
N PHE A 391 -11.25 -15.97 -12.17
CA PHE A 391 -10.43 -15.57 -11.03
C PHE A 391 -8.98 -15.34 -11.46
N LEU A 392 -8.40 -14.22 -10.99
CA LEU A 392 -7.02 -13.83 -11.28
C LEU A 392 -6.06 -14.45 -10.27
N TYR A 393 -5.01 -15.06 -10.79
CA TYR A 393 -3.86 -15.55 -10.03
C TYR A 393 -2.62 -14.79 -10.46
N LEU A 394 -1.94 -14.14 -9.50
CA LEU A 394 -0.68 -13.44 -9.76
C LEU A 394 0.49 -14.41 -9.60
N THR A 395 1.34 -14.48 -10.60
CA THR A 395 2.52 -15.36 -10.59
C THR A 395 3.78 -14.62 -10.15
N ASP A 396 4.05 -13.44 -10.72
CA ASP A 396 5.17 -12.57 -10.30
C ASP A 396 5.03 -11.16 -10.94
N ARG A 397 6.08 -10.36 -10.82
CA ARG A 397 6.30 -9.18 -11.64
C ARG A 397 7.25 -9.50 -12.79
N ARG A 398 7.01 -8.92 -13.95
CA ARG A 398 7.87 -9.09 -15.13
C ARG A 398 9.36 -8.82 -14.82
N ASP A 399 9.63 -7.82 -13.98
CA ASP A 399 10.97 -7.41 -13.58
C ASP A 399 11.69 -8.43 -12.67
N PHE A 400 11.00 -9.41 -12.10
CA PHE A 400 11.56 -10.45 -11.22
C PHE A 400 11.53 -11.85 -11.83
N THR A 401 10.95 -12.01 -13.02
CA THR A 401 10.98 -13.30 -13.74
C THR A 401 12.44 -13.67 -14.01
N VAL A 402 12.84 -14.87 -13.60
CA VAL A 402 14.18 -15.41 -13.83
C VAL A 402 14.15 -16.22 -15.12
N ILE A 403 15.01 -15.86 -16.07
CA ILE A 403 15.14 -16.58 -17.34
C ILE A 403 16.34 -17.51 -17.25
N SER A 404 16.11 -18.78 -16.93
CA SER A 404 17.15 -19.79 -16.77
C SER A 404 17.06 -20.84 -17.86
N GLY A 405 18.10 -20.94 -18.70
CA GLY A 405 18.13 -21.89 -19.82
C GLY A 405 16.97 -21.74 -20.81
N GLY A 406 16.47 -20.51 -21.02
CA GLY A 406 15.33 -20.20 -21.89
C GLY A 406 13.97 -20.49 -21.26
N VAL A 407 13.91 -20.86 -19.98
CA VAL A 407 12.66 -21.12 -19.25
C VAL A 407 12.37 -19.96 -18.31
N ASN A 408 11.16 -19.41 -18.39
CA ASN A 408 10.68 -18.42 -17.45
C ASN A 408 10.34 -19.11 -16.12
N ILE A 409 11.03 -18.69 -15.05
CA ILE A 409 10.79 -19.18 -13.69
C ILE A 409 10.26 -18.01 -12.86
N TYR A 410 9.18 -18.25 -12.16
CA TYR A 410 8.52 -17.25 -11.33
C TYR A 410 8.94 -17.43 -9.87
N PRO A 411 9.77 -16.54 -9.29
CA PRO A 411 10.28 -16.65 -7.93
C PRO A 411 9.21 -16.85 -6.87
N ARG A 412 8.03 -16.31 -7.09
CA ARG A 412 6.90 -16.40 -6.15
C ARG A 412 6.53 -17.84 -5.79
N GLU A 413 6.47 -18.73 -6.76
CA GLU A 413 6.16 -20.13 -6.52
C GLU A 413 7.17 -20.79 -5.56
N ILE A 414 8.44 -20.39 -5.68
CA ILE A 414 9.52 -20.90 -4.84
C ILE A 414 9.46 -20.29 -3.44
N GLU A 415 9.16 -18.99 -3.36
CA GLU A 415 8.99 -18.28 -2.08
C GLU A 415 7.82 -18.88 -1.28
N ASP A 416 6.71 -19.20 -1.92
CA ASP A 416 5.56 -19.82 -1.26
C ASP A 416 5.91 -21.20 -0.69
N VAL A 417 6.71 -22.00 -1.41
CA VAL A 417 7.22 -23.28 -0.92
C VAL A 417 8.15 -23.09 0.28
N LEU A 418 9.05 -22.11 0.21
CA LEU A 418 9.97 -21.82 1.33
C LEU A 418 9.22 -21.32 2.56
N LEU A 419 8.24 -20.46 2.40
CA LEU A 419 7.42 -19.92 3.49
C LEU A 419 6.49 -20.98 4.12
N ALA A 420 6.24 -22.10 3.45
CA ALA A 420 5.51 -23.24 4.03
C ALA A 420 6.34 -24.03 5.05
N ASP A 421 7.68 -23.91 5.06
CA ASP A 421 8.53 -24.50 6.09
C ASP A 421 8.43 -23.69 7.40
N PRO A 422 8.04 -24.28 8.53
CA PRO A 422 7.82 -23.55 9.79
C PRO A 422 9.09 -22.89 10.36
N ARG A 423 10.26 -23.24 9.86
CA ARG A 423 11.54 -22.66 10.28
C ARG A 423 11.90 -21.39 9.50
N VAL A 424 11.17 -21.10 8.39
CA VAL A 424 11.37 -19.91 7.55
C VAL A 424 10.47 -18.79 8.01
N ALA A 425 11.06 -17.67 8.33
CA ALA A 425 10.35 -16.44 8.69
C ALA A 425 9.95 -15.62 7.47
N ASP A 426 10.86 -15.54 6.49
CA ASP A 426 10.69 -14.79 5.25
C ASP A 426 11.63 -15.33 4.17
N ALA A 427 11.29 -15.15 2.89
CA ALA A 427 12.08 -15.60 1.78
C ALA A 427 11.98 -14.64 0.58
N ALA A 428 13.11 -14.41 -0.09
CA ALA A 428 13.21 -13.69 -1.34
C ALA A 428 13.99 -14.55 -2.35
N VAL A 429 13.39 -14.80 -3.51
CA VAL A 429 14.04 -15.52 -4.60
C VAL A 429 14.19 -14.59 -5.81
N PHE A 430 15.35 -14.63 -6.45
CA PHE A 430 15.68 -13.82 -7.62
C PHE A 430 16.78 -14.44 -8.47
N GLY A 431 16.92 -13.94 -9.70
CA GLY A 431 17.97 -14.36 -10.62
C GLY A 431 19.31 -13.70 -10.33
N LEU A 432 20.37 -14.48 -10.34
CA LEU A 432 21.74 -14.02 -10.44
C LEU A 432 22.33 -14.42 -11.79
N PRO A 433 23.28 -13.67 -12.38
CA PRO A 433 23.93 -14.03 -13.62
C PRO A 433 24.54 -15.44 -13.57
N ASP A 434 24.39 -16.19 -14.64
CA ASP A 434 24.95 -17.53 -14.82
C ASP A 434 25.45 -17.68 -16.26
N GLU A 435 26.72 -18.11 -16.43
CA GLU A 435 27.37 -18.18 -17.74
C GLU A 435 26.74 -19.21 -18.67
N GLU A 436 26.16 -20.29 -18.14
CA GLU A 436 25.59 -21.39 -18.92
C GLU A 436 24.08 -21.18 -19.16
N PHE A 437 23.35 -20.71 -18.15
CA PHE A 437 21.87 -20.63 -18.19
C PHE A 437 21.35 -19.20 -18.35
N GLY A 438 22.22 -18.18 -18.45
CA GLY A 438 21.87 -16.76 -18.42
C GLY A 438 21.60 -16.27 -17.02
N GLU A 439 20.65 -16.89 -16.31
CA GLU A 439 20.39 -16.64 -14.90
C GLU A 439 20.25 -17.95 -14.11
N ARG A 440 20.65 -17.90 -12.83
CA ARG A 440 20.43 -18.97 -11.85
C ARG A 440 19.62 -18.45 -10.67
N LEU A 441 18.78 -19.30 -10.10
CA LEU A 441 17.97 -18.97 -8.92
C LEU A 441 18.85 -18.87 -7.68
N HIS A 442 18.68 -17.76 -6.95
CA HIS A 442 19.21 -17.52 -5.62
C HIS A 442 18.09 -17.34 -4.62
N ALA A 443 18.23 -17.91 -3.42
CA ALA A 443 17.33 -17.71 -2.30
C ALA A 443 18.02 -16.97 -1.15
N SER A 444 17.49 -15.82 -0.77
CA SER A 444 17.80 -15.11 0.47
C SER A 444 16.70 -15.43 1.49
N VAL A 445 17.07 -15.99 2.64
CA VAL A 445 16.11 -16.55 3.61
C VAL A 445 16.33 -15.94 5.00
N GLU A 446 15.26 -15.51 5.63
CA GLU A 446 15.21 -15.16 7.06
C GLU A 446 14.66 -16.36 7.83
N LEU A 447 15.38 -16.82 8.83
CA LEU A 447 14.93 -17.92 9.68
C LEU A 447 14.14 -17.39 10.89
N VAL A 448 13.26 -18.22 11.41
CA VAL A 448 12.56 -17.93 12.68
C VAL A 448 13.61 -17.79 13.79
N SER A 449 13.41 -16.83 14.69
CA SER A 449 14.31 -16.56 15.80
C SER A 449 14.57 -17.84 16.63
N GLY A 450 15.87 -18.13 16.87
CA GLY A 450 16.31 -19.32 17.60
C GLY A 450 16.54 -20.57 16.74
N VAL A 451 16.26 -20.52 15.43
CA VAL A 451 16.62 -21.61 14.51
C VAL A 451 18.11 -21.51 14.14
N ASP A 452 18.85 -22.60 14.35
CA ASP A 452 20.25 -22.68 13.93
C ASP A 452 20.34 -22.79 12.40
N PRO A 453 21.07 -21.88 11.71
CA PRO A 453 21.24 -21.93 10.27
C PRO A 453 22.07 -23.13 9.78
N THR A 454 22.75 -23.85 10.68
CA THR A 454 23.58 -25.01 10.34
C THR A 454 22.75 -26.11 9.69
N GLY A 455 23.08 -26.47 8.45
CA GLY A 455 22.37 -27.51 7.70
C GLY A 455 21.03 -27.06 7.07
N MET A 456 20.59 -25.83 7.31
CA MET A 456 19.32 -25.32 6.78
C MET A 456 19.29 -25.26 5.25
N GLU A 457 20.42 -24.95 4.60
CA GLU A 457 20.49 -24.99 3.13
C GLU A 457 20.11 -26.38 2.58
N ALA A 458 20.71 -27.44 3.13
CA ALA A 458 20.42 -28.81 2.69
C ALA A 458 18.97 -29.19 2.95
N ALA A 459 18.42 -28.81 4.10
CA ALA A 459 17.05 -29.09 4.48
C ALA A 459 16.03 -28.36 3.58
N LEU A 460 16.21 -27.05 3.33
CA LEU A 460 15.34 -26.26 2.48
C LEU A 460 15.47 -26.65 0.99
N ARG A 461 16.67 -27.02 0.56
CA ARG A 461 16.89 -27.57 -0.78
C ARG A 461 16.12 -28.90 -0.97
N ALA A 462 16.14 -29.78 0.04
CA ALA A 462 15.34 -31.02 0.02
C ALA A 462 13.84 -30.72 0.02
N HIS A 463 13.39 -29.74 0.81
CA HIS A 463 12.00 -29.29 0.86
C HIS A 463 11.52 -28.76 -0.51
N CYS A 464 12.32 -27.92 -1.17
CA CYS A 464 12.02 -27.44 -2.52
C CYS A 464 11.96 -28.59 -3.54
N ARG A 465 12.91 -29.53 -3.51
CA ARG A 465 12.96 -30.68 -4.43
C ARG A 465 11.76 -31.62 -4.29
N ALA A 466 11.17 -31.69 -3.13
CA ALA A 466 9.98 -32.52 -2.89
C ALA A 466 8.71 -31.92 -3.52
N GLN A 467 8.69 -30.60 -3.79
CA GLN A 467 7.48 -29.90 -4.20
C GLN A 467 7.62 -29.20 -5.57
N LEU A 468 8.84 -28.94 -6.03
CA LEU A 468 9.12 -28.19 -7.24
C LEU A 468 9.94 -29.02 -8.25
N ALA A 469 9.76 -28.71 -9.54
CA ALA A 469 10.63 -29.22 -10.57
C ALA A 469 12.10 -28.79 -10.32
N HIS A 470 13.05 -29.65 -10.67
CA HIS A 470 14.49 -29.44 -10.38
C HIS A 470 15.01 -28.06 -10.82
N LEU A 471 14.57 -27.58 -11.98
CA LEU A 471 14.96 -26.28 -12.54
C LEU A 471 14.46 -25.08 -11.69
N LYS A 472 13.41 -25.26 -10.89
CA LYS A 472 12.85 -24.24 -9.98
C LYS A 472 13.49 -24.26 -8.59
N CYS A 473 14.43 -25.16 -8.33
CA CYS A 473 15.11 -25.20 -7.03
C CYS A 473 16.30 -24.22 -7.00
N PRO A 474 16.40 -23.34 -5.97
CA PRO A 474 17.52 -22.42 -5.84
C PRO A 474 18.89 -23.11 -5.85
N LYS A 475 19.82 -22.57 -6.62
CA LYS A 475 21.19 -23.09 -6.72
C LYS A 475 22.13 -22.49 -5.68
N SER A 476 21.84 -21.29 -5.20
CA SER A 476 22.62 -20.61 -4.15
C SER A 476 21.70 -20.02 -3.07
N TRP A 477 22.23 -19.91 -1.84
CA TRP A 477 21.47 -19.56 -0.65
C TRP A 477 22.24 -18.56 0.20
N LEU A 478 21.53 -17.63 0.84
CA LEU A 478 22.05 -16.74 1.86
C LEU A 478 21.02 -16.60 2.99
N PHE A 479 21.51 -16.73 4.23
CA PHE A 479 20.67 -16.55 5.42
C PHE A 479 20.91 -15.18 6.02
N HIS A 480 19.81 -14.48 6.33
CA HIS A 480 19.82 -13.14 6.88
C HIS A 480 19.18 -13.15 8.27
N GLU A 481 19.61 -12.25 9.15
CA GLU A 481 18.92 -11.99 10.40
C GLU A 481 17.54 -11.37 10.14
N GLN A 482 17.45 -10.49 9.15
CA GLN A 482 16.22 -9.87 8.69
C GLN A 482 16.34 -9.50 7.21
N LEU A 483 15.31 -9.84 6.43
CA LEU A 483 15.23 -9.42 5.03
C LEU A 483 14.79 -7.95 4.93
N PRO A 484 15.43 -7.14 4.05
CA PRO A 484 15.06 -5.75 3.87
C PRO A 484 13.66 -5.62 3.25
N ARG A 485 12.79 -4.90 3.94
CA ARG A 485 11.47 -4.58 3.45
C ARG A 485 11.31 -3.07 3.30
N LEU A 486 10.56 -2.69 2.28
CA LEU A 486 10.08 -1.34 2.14
C LEU A 486 9.05 -1.06 3.24
N ALA A 487 8.82 0.20 3.55
CA ALA A 487 7.80 0.59 4.52
C ALA A 487 6.36 0.11 4.15
N THR A 488 6.14 -0.23 2.87
CA THR A 488 4.93 -0.93 2.37
C THR A 488 4.79 -2.37 2.85
N GLY A 489 5.80 -2.91 3.54
CA GLY A 489 5.89 -4.34 3.82
C GLY A 489 6.39 -5.19 2.65
N LYS A 490 6.60 -4.60 1.44
CA LYS A 490 7.13 -5.32 0.28
C LYS A 490 8.62 -5.61 0.45
N LEU A 491 9.06 -6.81 0.07
CA LEU A 491 10.48 -7.17 -0.01
C LEU A 491 11.21 -6.24 -0.99
N ALA A 492 12.37 -5.73 -0.56
CA ALA A 492 13.24 -4.91 -1.39
C ALA A 492 14.18 -5.81 -2.24
N LYS A 493 13.59 -6.66 -3.13
CA LYS A 493 14.33 -7.68 -3.88
C LYS A 493 15.49 -7.11 -4.71
N HIS A 494 15.33 -5.94 -5.33
CA HIS A 494 16.44 -5.31 -6.08
C HIS A 494 17.62 -5.00 -5.18
N ARG A 495 17.36 -4.41 -4.01
CA ARG A 495 18.41 -4.12 -3.04
C ARG A 495 19.12 -5.38 -2.58
N LEU A 496 18.37 -6.46 -2.27
CA LEU A 496 18.95 -7.76 -1.93
C LEU A 496 19.81 -8.32 -3.06
N ARG A 497 19.32 -8.26 -4.30
CA ARG A 497 20.08 -8.71 -5.48
C ARG A 497 21.38 -7.94 -5.61
N ASP A 498 21.35 -6.62 -5.48
CA ASP A 498 22.53 -5.76 -5.59
C ASP A 498 23.54 -6.04 -4.47
N GLU A 499 23.08 -6.23 -3.24
CA GLU A 499 23.91 -6.59 -2.09
C GLU A 499 24.59 -7.96 -2.29
N VAL A 500 23.86 -8.97 -2.80
CA VAL A 500 24.41 -10.30 -3.10
C VAL A 500 25.39 -10.23 -4.25
N LEU A 501 25.09 -9.50 -5.35
CA LEU A 501 26.03 -9.31 -6.46
C LEU A 501 27.32 -8.63 -6.00
N ALA A 502 27.22 -7.58 -5.19
CA ALA A 502 28.39 -6.90 -4.62
C ALA A 502 29.25 -7.85 -3.77
N SER A 503 28.60 -8.71 -2.96
CA SER A 503 29.31 -9.72 -2.14
C SER A 503 30.06 -10.77 -2.98
N LEU A 504 29.57 -11.03 -4.20
CA LEU A 504 30.18 -11.95 -5.17
C LEU A 504 31.24 -11.26 -6.07
N GLY A 505 31.52 -9.96 -5.86
CA GLY A 505 32.41 -9.17 -6.71
C GLY A 505 31.86 -8.90 -8.12
N GLN A 506 30.57 -9.03 -8.30
CA GLN A 506 29.88 -8.79 -9.59
C GLN A 506 29.20 -7.42 -9.58
N THR A 507 29.29 -6.70 -10.70
CA THR A 507 28.59 -5.41 -10.85
C THR A 507 27.13 -5.67 -11.19
N PRO A 508 26.17 -4.98 -10.53
CA PRO A 508 24.76 -5.06 -10.92
C PRO A 508 24.60 -4.72 -12.42
N PRO A 509 23.77 -5.44 -13.17
CA PRO A 509 23.48 -5.08 -14.54
C PRO A 509 22.90 -3.67 -14.57
N GLN A 510 23.49 -2.79 -15.40
CA GLN A 510 22.91 -1.46 -15.63
C GLN A 510 21.51 -1.66 -16.20
N ALA A 511 20.52 -0.96 -15.62
CA ALA A 511 19.18 -0.95 -16.18
C ALA A 511 19.28 -0.54 -17.64
N THR A 512 18.90 -1.42 -18.54
CA THR A 512 18.79 -1.09 -19.98
C THR A 512 17.77 0.03 -20.13
N PRO A 513 18.08 1.09 -20.85
CA PRO A 513 17.25 2.31 -20.94
C PRO A 513 15.84 2.06 -21.48
#